data_745c9476237fd90f5751c5f83f8d8557
#
_entry.id   745c9476237fd90f5751c5f83f8d8557
#
_cell.length_a   1.000
_cell.length_b   1.000
_cell.length_c   1.000
_cell.angle_alpha   90.00
_cell.angle_beta   90.00
_cell.angle_gamma   90.00
#
_symmetry.space_group_name_H-M   'P 1'
#
loop_
_entity.id
_entity.type
_entity.pdbx_description
1 polymer ?
#
loop_
_entity_poly.entity_id
_entity_poly.type
_entity_poly.pdbx_seq_one_letter_code
_entity_poly.pdbx_strand_id
1 'polypeptide(L)'
;YIVIITQNSLEVWGIDGTQYTVNTPDGTSYLNESDPKGTFEAITIADYTFIINKNKTTAMSSSTGATRPYEAVYSCLQGVDQTEYNITINGTTYSTTTTTTASTYQTTEIVDSLITAIGALSGFTITDLGSDIYFSNTSDFTITSTDGYGNQASQVVKSTAQKFTDLPTKAVAGMVVEISGDDSNNFDNHYVKWVADSSTDEGYWQETVLGGLQNDFDTATMPHLLARQADGEFRFCESDGDTYTLSGTDYTLPLYGSRTVGDTVSAPEPSFIGQKISDIFFHRNRLGFIAGESVVMSRAG
;
A
#
# COMPACT_ATOMS: atom_id res chain seq x y z
N TYR A 1 -21.46 -32.92 6.15
CA TYR A 1 -22.59 -32.16 5.63
C TYR A 1 -22.57 -32.15 4.10
N ILE A 2 -23.72 -31.83 3.51
CA ILE A 2 -23.94 -31.72 2.07
C ILE A 2 -24.31 -30.28 1.78
N VAL A 3 -23.64 -29.65 0.79
CA VAL A 3 -23.94 -28.32 0.32
C VAL A 3 -24.66 -28.41 -1.01
N ILE A 4 -25.79 -27.72 -1.13
CA ILE A 4 -26.60 -27.68 -2.35
C ILE A 4 -26.61 -26.25 -2.84
N ILE A 5 -26.05 -26.02 -4.02
CA ILE A 5 -26.04 -24.72 -4.68
C ILE A 5 -27.04 -24.74 -5.83
N THR A 6 -28.00 -23.83 -5.79
CA THR A 6 -28.94 -23.54 -6.87
C THR A 6 -28.85 -22.08 -7.28
N GLN A 7 -29.59 -21.67 -8.29
CA GLN A 7 -29.58 -20.26 -8.70
C GLN A 7 -30.04 -19.36 -7.55
N ASN A 8 -29.19 -18.43 -7.15
CA ASN A 8 -29.39 -17.50 -6.02
C ASN A 8 -29.58 -18.15 -4.64
N SER A 9 -29.25 -19.43 -4.44
CA SER A 9 -29.46 -20.07 -3.15
C SER A 9 -28.33 -21.05 -2.84
N LEU A 10 -28.02 -21.14 -1.55
CA LEU A 10 -27.12 -22.15 -1.00
C LEU A 10 -27.76 -22.73 0.27
N GLU A 11 -27.84 -24.06 0.33
CA GLU A 11 -28.35 -24.78 1.48
C GLU A 11 -27.30 -25.76 2.01
N VAL A 12 -27.28 -25.97 3.32
CA VAL A 12 -26.40 -26.92 3.98
C VAL A 12 -27.24 -27.93 4.79
N TRP A 13 -26.96 -29.21 4.56
CA TRP A 13 -27.67 -30.32 5.19
C TRP A 13 -26.70 -31.25 5.89
N GLY A 14 -27.05 -31.67 7.07
CA GLY A 14 -26.41 -32.82 7.72
C GLY A 14 -26.69 -34.13 7.02
N ILE A 15 -25.82 -35.11 7.17
CA ILE A 15 -26.05 -36.48 6.66
C ILE A 15 -27.24 -37.18 7.32
N ASP A 16 -27.69 -36.67 8.44
CA ASP A 16 -28.89 -37.11 9.18
C ASP A 16 -30.19 -36.45 8.70
N GLY A 17 -30.10 -35.55 7.71
CA GLY A 17 -31.22 -34.78 7.17
C GLY A 17 -31.50 -33.47 7.90
N THR A 18 -30.69 -33.05 8.86
CA THR A 18 -30.83 -31.75 9.52
C THR A 18 -30.41 -30.61 8.58
N GLN A 19 -31.26 -29.61 8.38
CA GLN A 19 -30.89 -28.41 7.65
C GLN A 19 -30.26 -27.40 8.60
N TYR A 20 -29.11 -26.88 8.20
CA TYR A 20 -28.42 -25.81 8.94
C TYR A 20 -28.78 -24.43 8.40
N THR A 21 -28.80 -23.42 9.26
CA THR A 21 -28.95 -22.03 8.86
C THR A 21 -27.70 -21.59 8.10
N VAL A 22 -27.91 -20.83 7.02
CA VAL A 22 -26.82 -20.19 6.28
C VAL A 22 -27.02 -18.67 6.31
N ASN A 23 -26.16 -17.98 7.03
CA ASN A 23 -26.13 -16.52 7.06
C ASN A 23 -25.46 -15.97 5.77
N THR A 24 -26.08 -15.01 5.11
CA THR A 24 -25.61 -14.45 3.83
C THR A 24 -25.52 -12.93 3.90
N PRO A 25 -24.55 -12.37 4.65
CA PRO A 25 -24.44 -10.92 4.86
C PRO A 25 -24.26 -10.15 3.56
N ASP A 26 -23.52 -10.69 2.58
CA ASP A 26 -23.25 -10.07 1.28
C ASP A 26 -24.27 -10.50 0.22
N GLY A 27 -25.32 -11.20 0.65
CA GLY A 27 -26.35 -11.72 -0.24
C GLY A 27 -25.91 -12.96 -1.00
N THR A 28 -26.65 -13.30 -2.05
CA THR A 28 -26.45 -14.51 -2.87
C THR A 28 -26.24 -14.21 -4.36
N SER A 29 -25.97 -12.96 -4.71
CA SER A 29 -25.81 -12.51 -6.10
C SER A 29 -24.66 -13.24 -6.83
N TYR A 30 -23.63 -13.65 -6.09
CA TYR A 30 -22.53 -14.47 -6.62
C TYR A 30 -22.99 -15.84 -7.13
N LEU A 31 -24.11 -16.33 -6.60
CA LEU A 31 -24.71 -17.63 -6.96
C LEU A 31 -25.78 -17.49 -8.07
N ASN A 32 -25.95 -16.32 -8.68
CA ASN A 32 -26.97 -16.10 -9.71
C ASN A 32 -26.56 -16.68 -11.07
N GLU A 33 -26.54 -18.00 -11.17
CA GLU A 33 -26.19 -18.72 -12.39
C GLU A 33 -27.28 -19.75 -12.74
N SER A 34 -27.63 -19.81 -14.01
CA SER A 34 -28.69 -20.71 -14.51
C SER A 34 -28.24 -22.18 -14.62
N ASP A 35 -26.92 -22.44 -14.68
CA ASP A 35 -26.31 -23.76 -14.65
C ASP A 35 -25.32 -23.89 -13.48
N PRO A 36 -25.80 -24.05 -12.24
CA PRO A 36 -24.93 -24.17 -11.07
C PRO A 36 -23.91 -25.31 -11.16
N LYS A 37 -24.31 -26.44 -11.72
CA LYS A 37 -23.46 -27.62 -11.83
C LYS A 37 -22.26 -27.41 -12.77
N GLY A 38 -22.43 -26.67 -13.84
CA GLY A 38 -21.34 -26.36 -14.79
C GLY A 38 -20.51 -25.19 -14.35
N THR A 39 -21.06 -24.30 -13.51
CA THR A 39 -20.47 -23.02 -13.17
C THR A 39 -19.66 -23.03 -11.87
N PHE A 40 -20.15 -23.68 -10.81
CA PHE A 40 -19.48 -23.65 -9.52
C PHE A 40 -18.50 -24.80 -9.34
N GLU A 41 -17.38 -24.49 -8.70
CA GLU A 41 -16.41 -25.44 -8.19
C GLU A 41 -16.04 -25.03 -6.77
N ALA A 42 -15.70 -26.00 -5.92
CA ALA A 42 -15.42 -25.71 -4.52
C ALA A 42 -14.33 -26.60 -3.95
N ILE A 43 -13.58 -26.04 -3.00
CA ILE A 43 -12.61 -26.79 -2.19
C ILE A 43 -12.76 -26.42 -0.72
N THR A 44 -12.77 -27.45 0.13
CA THR A 44 -12.84 -27.26 1.58
C THR A 44 -11.47 -27.40 2.22
N ILE A 45 -11.09 -26.40 3.01
CA ILE A 45 -9.84 -26.35 3.76
C ILE A 45 -10.20 -25.99 5.20
N ALA A 46 -10.03 -26.92 6.12
CA ALA A 46 -10.49 -26.80 7.51
C ALA A 46 -11.98 -26.42 7.58
N ASP A 47 -12.32 -25.30 8.22
CA ASP A 47 -13.71 -24.84 8.39
C ASP A 47 -14.21 -23.93 7.25
N TYR A 48 -13.37 -23.70 6.23
CA TYR A 48 -13.69 -22.84 5.09
C TYR A 48 -13.85 -23.66 3.81
N THR A 49 -14.95 -23.41 3.10
CA THR A 49 -15.14 -23.90 1.73
C THR A 49 -15.07 -22.72 0.79
N PHE A 50 -14.05 -22.69 -0.05
CA PHE A 50 -13.92 -21.69 -1.12
C PHE A 50 -14.74 -22.13 -2.32
N ILE A 51 -15.59 -21.24 -2.82
CA ILE A 51 -16.51 -21.48 -3.94
C ILE A 51 -16.14 -20.51 -5.07
N ILE A 52 -15.75 -21.03 -6.21
CA ILE A 52 -15.52 -20.23 -7.43
C ILE A 52 -16.78 -20.21 -8.29
N ASN A 53 -17.03 -19.09 -8.93
CA ASN A 53 -17.95 -18.93 -10.05
C ASN A 53 -17.14 -18.79 -11.34
N LYS A 54 -17.13 -19.84 -12.18
CA LYS A 54 -16.35 -19.90 -13.42
C LYS A 54 -16.82 -18.90 -14.49
N ASN A 55 -17.94 -18.25 -14.31
CA ASN A 55 -18.46 -17.20 -15.20
C ASN A 55 -18.06 -15.80 -14.75
N LYS A 56 -17.63 -15.65 -13.49
CA LYS A 56 -17.23 -14.34 -12.93
C LYS A 56 -15.82 -13.97 -13.39
N THR A 57 -15.67 -12.78 -13.97
CA THR A 57 -14.36 -12.23 -14.28
C THR A 57 -13.84 -11.52 -13.04
N THR A 58 -12.64 -11.87 -12.60
CA THR A 58 -12.01 -11.26 -11.43
C THR A 58 -11.53 -9.83 -11.74
N ALA A 59 -11.59 -8.95 -10.77
CA ALA A 59 -11.21 -7.55 -10.91
C ALA A 59 -10.46 -7.02 -9.68
N MET A 60 -9.75 -5.92 -9.87
CA MET A 60 -9.28 -5.09 -8.76
C MET A 60 -10.43 -4.20 -8.28
N SER A 61 -10.42 -3.87 -7.00
CA SER A 61 -11.33 -2.89 -6.42
C SER A 61 -11.17 -1.53 -7.12
N SER A 62 -12.26 -0.79 -7.26
CA SER A 62 -12.20 0.58 -7.79
C SER A 62 -11.55 1.57 -6.82
N SER A 63 -11.38 1.20 -5.56
CA SER A 63 -10.69 2.02 -4.57
C SER A 63 -9.20 2.10 -4.85
N THR A 64 -8.65 3.30 -4.79
CA THR A 64 -7.22 3.54 -4.96
C THR A 64 -6.58 3.98 -3.65
N GLY A 65 -5.31 3.64 -3.48
CA GLY A 65 -4.49 4.17 -2.38
C GLY A 65 -4.47 5.71 -2.39
N ALA A 66 -4.32 6.31 -1.22
CA ALA A 66 -4.23 7.76 -1.11
C ALA A 66 -3.05 8.31 -1.91
N THR A 67 -3.30 9.40 -2.66
CA THR A 67 -2.24 10.18 -3.31
C THR A 67 -1.64 11.18 -2.31
N ARG A 68 -0.35 11.46 -2.46
CA ARG A 68 0.36 12.46 -1.67
C ARG A 68 0.46 13.77 -2.46
N PRO A 69 0.61 14.94 -1.78
CA PRO A 69 1.02 16.16 -2.45
C PRO A 69 2.43 16.01 -3.04
N TYR A 70 2.88 17.00 -3.79
CA TYR A 70 4.30 17.08 -4.16
C TYR A 70 5.11 17.45 -2.92
N GLU A 71 6.13 16.67 -2.60
CA GLU A 71 6.89 16.74 -1.36
C GLU A 71 8.39 16.79 -1.64
N ALA A 72 9.12 17.48 -0.80
CA ALA A 72 10.59 17.49 -0.82
C ALA A 72 11.15 17.70 0.58
N VAL A 73 12.34 17.19 0.81
CA VAL A 73 13.14 17.49 2.00
C VAL A 73 14.49 18.08 1.57
N TYR A 74 14.82 19.23 2.10
CA TYR A 74 16.17 19.77 2.11
C TYR A 74 16.86 19.28 3.37
N SER A 75 18.07 18.78 3.27
CA SER A 75 18.89 18.33 4.39
C SER A 75 20.19 19.14 4.44
N CYS A 76 20.47 19.77 5.58
CA CYS A 76 21.77 20.32 5.89
C CYS A 76 22.64 19.20 6.48
N LEU A 77 23.50 18.59 5.66
CA LEU A 77 24.31 17.41 6.02
C LEU A 77 25.49 17.78 6.92
N GLN A 78 26.03 18.97 6.71
CA GLN A 78 27.20 19.46 7.44
C GLN A 78 27.15 20.98 7.57
N GLY A 79 27.43 21.47 8.77
CA GLY A 79 27.67 22.89 9.00
C GLY A 79 29.15 23.26 8.79
N VAL A 80 29.40 24.17 7.88
CA VAL A 80 30.75 24.66 7.54
C VAL A 80 30.78 26.19 7.77
N ASP A 81 31.85 26.68 8.35
CA ASP A 81 32.02 28.14 8.57
C ASP A 81 32.26 28.87 7.25
N GLN A 82 31.96 30.18 7.22
CA GLN A 82 32.14 31.06 6.07
C GLN A 82 31.62 30.47 4.73
N THR A 83 30.52 29.74 4.80
CA THR A 83 29.95 29.00 3.67
C THR A 83 28.53 29.47 3.40
N GLU A 84 28.21 29.67 2.13
CA GLU A 84 26.86 30.02 1.67
C GLU A 84 26.06 28.72 1.44
N TYR A 85 24.80 28.68 1.92
CA TYR A 85 23.83 27.63 1.68
C TYR A 85 22.63 28.18 0.93
N ASN A 86 22.25 27.55 -0.14
CA ASN A 86 21.21 28.02 -1.04
C ASN A 86 20.13 26.96 -1.25
N ILE A 87 18.87 27.40 -1.25
CA ILE A 87 17.71 26.61 -1.73
C ILE A 87 17.07 27.41 -2.86
N THR A 88 16.92 26.79 -4.02
CA THR A 88 16.22 27.41 -5.16
C THR A 88 14.88 26.71 -5.36
N ILE A 89 13.78 27.45 -5.22
CA ILE A 89 12.40 26.96 -5.37
C ILE A 89 11.74 27.71 -6.53
N ASN A 90 11.29 26.99 -7.55
CA ASN A 90 10.67 27.59 -8.75
C ASN A 90 11.49 28.72 -9.37
N GLY A 91 12.83 28.58 -9.37
CA GLY A 91 13.76 29.56 -9.92
C GLY A 91 14.11 30.73 -8.99
N THR A 92 13.51 30.80 -7.80
CA THR A 92 13.88 31.81 -6.79
C THR A 92 14.85 31.19 -5.79
N THR A 93 16.01 31.82 -5.59
CA THR A 93 17.05 31.38 -4.66
C THR A 93 16.93 32.09 -3.33
N TYR A 94 16.98 31.33 -2.26
CA TYR A 94 17.01 31.76 -0.87
C TYR A 94 18.35 31.34 -0.26
N SER A 95 19.03 32.23 0.42
CA SER A 95 20.42 32.00 0.86
C SER A 95 20.62 32.38 2.32
N THR A 96 21.55 31.68 2.94
CA THR A 96 22.19 32.13 4.20
C THR A 96 23.68 31.87 4.12
N THR A 97 24.47 32.72 4.83
CA THR A 97 25.92 32.55 4.88
C THR A 97 26.38 32.46 6.32
N THR A 98 27.08 31.40 6.65
CA THR A 98 27.64 31.16 7.97
C THR A 98 28.86 32.08 8.21
N THR A 99 29.21 32.25 9.46
CA THR A 99 30.39 33.04 9.86
C THR A 99 31.39 32.16 10.62
N THR A 100 32.49 32.71 11.07
CA THR A 100 33.47 32.03 11.94
C THR A 100 32.94 31.75 13.35
N THR A 101 31.74 32.25 13.69
CA THR A 101 31.12 32.05 15.00
C THR A 101 30.45 30.68 15.03
N ALA A 102 30.85 29.82 15.94
CA ALA A 102 30.40 28.41 16.01
C ALA A 102 28.86 28.23 16.04
N SER A 103 28.12 29.15 16.62
CA SER A 103 26.67 29.13 16.63
C SER A 103 26.05 29.33 15.24
N THR A 104 26.74 29.95 14.28
CA THR A 104 26.14 30.24 12.95
C THR A 104 26.25 29.10 11.96
N TYR A 105 27.11 28.10 12.22
CA TYR A 105 27.28 26.92 11.35
C TYR A 105 26.84 25.61 11.98
N GLN A 106 25.99 25.66 13.00
CA GLN A 106 25.20 24.49 13.40
C GLN A 106 24.15 24.21 12.33
N THR A 107 23.91 22.94 12.01
CA THR A 107 22.99 22.58 10.95
C THR A 107 21.57 23.09 11.20
N THR A 108 21.12 23.10 12.44
CA THR A 108 19.83 23.66 12.86
C THR A 108 19.74 25.16 12.64
N GLU A 109 20.80 25.93 12.97
CA GLU A 109 20.84 27.39 12.79
C GLU A 109 20.87 27.79 11.31
N ILE A 110 21.51 26.95 10.46
CA ILE A 110 21.50 27.13 9.01
C ILE A 110 20.07 26.91 8.49
N VAL A 111 19.38 25.89 8.95
CA VAL A 111 17.99 25.58 8.60
C VAL A 111 17.05 26.71 9.05
N ASP A 112 17.14 27.17 10.29
CA ASP A 112 16.34 28.29 10.82
C ASP A 112 16.53 29.57 10.00
N SER A 113 17.80 29.85 9.63
CA SER A 113 18.13 31.00 8.80
C SER A 113 17.57 30.91 7.39
N LEU A 114 17.61 29.71 6.78
CA LEU A 114 17.01 29.45 5.47
C LEU A 114 15.48 29.55 5.53
N ILE A 115 14.82 28.98 6.54
CA ILE A 115 13.37 29.12 6.76
C ILE A 115 13.00 30.61 6.89
N THR A 116 13.78 31.38 7.63
CA THR A 116 13.58 32.82 7.77
C THR A 116 13.71 33.52 6.43
N ALA A 117 14.74 33.19 5.64
CA ALA A 117 14.97 33.79 4.31
C ALA A 117 13.87 33.43 3.31
N ILE A 118 13.34 32.19 3.38
CA ILE A 118 12.23 31.72 2.53
C ILE A 118 10.93 32.44 2.92
N GLY A 119 10.66 32.58 4.21
CA GLY A 119 9.41 33.15 4.72
C GLY A 119 8.18 32.33 4.30
N ALA A 120 7.05 33.01 4.15
CA ALA A 120 5.81 32.37 3.72
C ALA A 120 5.74 32.28 2.19
N LEU A 121 5.71 31.05 1.67
CA LEU A 121 5.48 30.79 0.24
C LEU A 121 4.00 30.38 0.01
N SER A 122 3.36 31.08 -0.92
CA SER A 122 1.95 30.78 -1.26
C SER A 122 1.80 29.35 -1.78
N GLY A 123 0.87 28.60 -1.19
CA GLY A 123 0.58 27.20 -1.56
C GLY A 123 1.52 26.16 -0.96
N PHE A 124 2.58 26.58 -0.28
CA PHE A 124 3.50 25.67 0.38
C PHE A 124 3.18 25.49 1.86
N THR A 125 3.34 24.27 2.32
CA THR A 125 3.57 23.96 3.74
C THR A 125 5.06 23.74 3.93
N ILE A 126 5.66 24.47 4.88
CA ILE A 126 7.08 24.37 5.23
C ILE A 126 7.15 23.93 6.69
N THR A 127 7.86 22.84 6.95
CA THR A 127 8.01 22.29 8.31
C THR A 127 9.49 22.19 8.65
N ASP A 128 9.85 22.75 9.78
CA ASP A 128 11.17 22.59 10.38
C ASP A 128 11.29 21.20 11.01
N LEU A 129 12.31 20.44 10.65
CA LEU A 129 12.65 19.12 11.18
C LEU A 129 14.02 19.12 11.88
N GLY A 130 14.53 20.29 12.26
CA GLY A 130 15.84 20.51 12.87
C GLY A 130 16.92 20.73 11.84
N SER A 131 17.67 19.72 11.42
CA SER A 131 18.67 19.83 10.36
C SER A 131 18.09 19.70 8.95
N ASP A 132 16.79 19.49 8.84
CA ASP A 132 16.06 19.26 7.60
C ASP A 132 14.88 20.24 7.48
N ILE A 133 14.49 20.57 6.24
CA ILE A 133 13.28 21.35 5.94
C ILE A 133 12.39 20.52 5.04
N TYR A 134 11.18 20.24 5.50
CA TYR A 134 10.17 19.61 4.65
C TYR A 134 9.34 20.66 3.92
N PHE A 135 9.08 20.41 2.64
CA PHE A 135 8.24 21.21 1.76
C PHE A 135 7.14 20.37 1.17
N SER A 136 5.91 20.88 1.13
CA SER A 136 4.85 20.27 0.34
C SER A 136 3.98 21.31 -0.37
N ASN A 137 3.44 20.94 -1.53
CA ASN A 137 2.51 21.74 -2.32
C ASN A 137 1.52 20.82 -3.07
N THR A 138 0.32 21.29 -3.32
CA THR A 138 -0.68 20.57 -4.15
C THR A 138 -0.34 20.63 -5.64
N SER A 139 0.48 21.59 -6.06
CA SER A 139 1.01 21.71 -7.42
C SER A 139 2.47 21.33 -7.46
N ASP A 140 2.92 20.78 -8.57
CA ASP A 140 4.32 20.43 -8.75
C ASP A 140 5.22 21.66 -8.70
N PHE A 141 6.43 21.49 -8.17
CA PHE A 141 7.42 22.56 -8.01
C PHE A 141 8.84 22.03 -8.25
N THR A 142 9.73 22.90 -8.65
CA THR A 142 11.17 22.60 -8.73
C THR A 142 11.86 23.05 -7.45
N ILE A 143 12.79 22.23 -6.96
CA ILE A 143 13.63 22.56 -5.81
C ILE A 143 15.01 21.95 -6.00
N THR A 144 16.04 22.73 -5.71
CA THR A 144 17.44 22.31 -5.73
C THR A 144 18.19 22.98 -4.59
N SER A 145 19.32 22.41 -4.18
CA SER A 145 20.25 23.04 -3.24
C SER A 145 21.64 23.18 -3.84
N THR A 146 22.35 24.18 -3.41
CA THR A 146 23.78 24.35 -3.65
C THR A 146 24.42 24.90 -2.38
N ASP A 147 25.71 24.62 -2.19
CA ASP A 147 26.49 25.18 -1.09
C ASP A 147 27.91 25.54 -1.51
N GLY A 148 28.55 26.43 -0.77
CA GLY A 148 29.94 26.88 -0.98
C GLY A 148 30.98 25.81 -0.64
N TYR A 149 30.57 24.63 -0.16
CA TYR A 149 31.45 23.50 0.18
C TYR A 149 31.45 22.43 -0.91
N GLY A 150 31.41 22.83 -2.16
CA GLY A 150 31.43 21.92 -3.31
C GLY A 150 30.14 21.13 -3.47
N ASN A 151 29.02 21.62 -2.98
CA ASN A 151 27.70 20.94 -2.96
C ASN A 151 27.72 19.59 -2.22
N GLN A 152 28.45 19.51 -1.11
CA GLN A 152 28.55 18.32 -0.27
C GLN A 152 27.96 18.53 1.13
N ALA A 153 27.67 19.78 1.50
CA ALA A 153 27.15 20.12 2.82
C ALA A 153 25.62 20.15 2.88
N SER A 154 24.94 20.04 1.74
CA SER A 154 23.48 20.03 1.65
C SER A 154 22.99 19.17 0.51
N GLN A 155 21.75 18.71 0.61
CA GLN A 155 21.06 17.95 -0.45
C GLN A 155 19.56 18.22 -0.43
N VAL A 156 18.91 17.90 -1.55
CA VAL A 156 17.45 17.87 -1.67
C VAL A 156 17.02 16.52 -2.21
N VAL A 157 16.06 15.92 -1.53
CA VAL A 157 15.31 14.75 -2.02
C VAL A 157 13.85 15.16 -2.21
N LYS A 158 13.34 14.99 -3.43
CA LYS A 158 11.95 15.31 -3.76
C LYS A 158 11.12 14.04 -3.94
N SER A 159 11.05 13.54 -5.15
CA SER A 159 10.22 12.37 -5.50
C SER A 159 11.04 11.10 -5.66
N THR A 160 12.33 11.24 -5.95
CA THR A 160 13.24 10.14 -6.26
C THR A 160 14.56 10.31 -5.53
N ALA A 161 15.16 9.18 -5.16
CA ALA A 161 16.54 9.07 -4.70
C ALA A 161 17.18 7.88 -5.43
N GLN A 162 18.46 7.97 -5.78
CA GLN A 162 19.12 6.88 -6.50
C GLN A 162 19.40 5.68 -5.59
N LYS A 163 19.66 5.93 -4.32
CA LYS A 163 19.99 4.91 -3.32
C LYS A 163 19.23 5.16 -2.04
N PHE A 164 18.99 4.10 -1.29
CA PHE A 164 18.39 4.22 0.04
C PHE A 164 19.23 5.08 1.00
N THR A 165 20.54 5.11 0.84
CA THR A 165 21.46 5.93 1.64
C THR A 165 21.38 7.42 1.35
N ASP A 166 20.75 7.81 0.24
CA ASP A 166 20.58 9.23 -0.15
C ASP A 166 19.29 9.81 0.46
N LEU A 167 18.48 8.99 1.14
CA LEU A 167 17.26 9.44 1.79
C LEU A 167 17.58 10.36 2.98
N PRO A 168 16.73 11.38 3.24
CA PRO A 168 16.89 12.22 4.43
C PRO A 168 16.71 11.39 5.71
N THR A 169 17.37 11.82 6.77
CA THR A 169 17.30 11.16 8.09
C THR A 169 16.01 11.46 8.82
N LYS A 170 15.28 12.51 8.40
CA LYS A 170 13.96 12.89 8.90
C LYS A 170 13.06 13.29 7.75
N ALA A 171 11.78 12.97 7.88
CA ALA A 171 10.73 13.39 6.96
C ALA A 171 9.37 13.49 7.68
N VAL A 172 8.35 13.94 6.99
CA VAL A 172 6.99 13.99 7.52
C VAL A 172 6.30 12.64 7.30
N ALA A 173 5.52 12.20 8.28
CA ALA A 173 4.79 10.93 8.24
C ALA A 173 4.05 10.71 6.92
N GLY A 174 4.32 9.57 6.30
CA GLY A 174 3.72 9.17 5.04
C GLY A 174 4.37 9.76 3.78
N MET A 175 5.39 10.63 3.87
CA MET A 175 6.17 11.04 2.69
C MET A 175 6.67 9.81 1.94
N VAL A 176 6.50 9.80 0.61
CA VAL A 176 6.92 8.70 -0.26
C VAL A 176 8.02 9.14 -1.19
N VAL A 177 9.05 8.32 -1.31
CA VAL A 177 10.17 8.52 -2.23
C VAL A 177 10.38 7.23 -3.03
N GLU A 178 10.60 7.37 -4.34
CA GLU A 178 11.04 6.29 -5.21
C GLU A 178 12.56 6.12 -5.11
N ILE A 179 13.01 4.91 -4.89
CA ILE A 179 14.42 4.52 -5.06
C ILE A 179 14.57 4.00 -6.48
N SER A 180 15.25 4.76 -7.33
CA SER A 180 15.29 4.51 -8.77
C SER A 180 16.31 3.47 -9.23
N GLY A 181 17.17 2.96 -8.33
CA GLY A 181 18.11 1.88 -8.70
C GLY A 181 18.96 2.18 -9.94
N ASP A 182 18.90 1.30 -10.92
CA ASP A 182 19.58 1.44 -12.22
C ASP A 182 18.68 2.16 -13.24
N ASP A 183 19.13 3.29 -13.77
CA ASP A 183 18.40 4.10 -14.77
C ASP A 183 18.03 3.32 -16.05
N SER A 184 18.67 2.20 -16.31
CA SER A 184 18.41 1.37 -17.50
C SER A 184 17.24 0.40 -17.33
N ASN A 185 16.75 0.21 -16.08
CA ASN A 185 15.75 -0.80 -15.77
C ASN A 185 14.86 -0.39 -14.59
N ASN A 186 13.62 -0.06 -14.85
CA ASN A 186 12.66 0.31 -13.80
C ASN A 186 12.14 -0.89 -12.98
N PHE A 187 12.66 -2.09 -13.22
CA PHE A 187 12.20 -3.31 -12.55
C PHE A 187 12.68 -3.41 -11.10
N ASP A 188 13.76 -2.72 -10.76
CA ASP A 188 14.34 -2.64 -9.43
C ASP A 188 13.92 -1.38 -8.67
N ASN A 189 13.12 -0.50 -9.29
CA ASN A 189 12.55 0.64 -8.62
C ASN A 189 11.61 0.17 -7.51
N HIS A 190 11.71 0.79 -6.35
CA HIS A 190 10.81 0.54 -5.24
C HIS A 190 10.48 1.83 -4.51
N TYR A 191 9.36 1.82 -3.79
CA TYR A 191 8.87 2.99 -3.08
C TYR A 191 9.04 2.80 -1.59
N VAL A 192 9.45 3.86 -0.91
CA VAL A 192 9.57 3.88 0.54
C VAL A 192 8.80 5.05 1.11
N LYS A 193 8.15 4.83 2.25
CA LYS A 193 7.43 5.87 3.00
C LYS A 193 8.09 6.10 4.35
N TRP A 194 8.05 7.34 4.80
CA TRP A 194 8.46 7.66 6.16
C TRP A 194 7.40 7.25 7.17
N VAL A 195 7.78 6.41 8.10
CA VAL A 195 6.96 5.99 9.26
C VAL A 195 7.51 6.71 10.48
N ALA A 196 6.78 7.73 10.92
CA ALA A 196 7.15 8.49 12.11
C ALA A 196 6.81 7.71 13.39
N ASP A 197 7.68 7.79 14.39
CA ASP A 197 7.35 7.38 15.74
C ASP A 197 6.38 8.41 16.34
N SER A 198 5.25 7.95 16.89
CA SER A 198 4.24 8.82 17.48
C SER A 198 4.67 9.50 18.78
N SER A 199 5.77 9.09 19.37
CA SER A 199 6.29 9.59 20.64
C SER A 199 7.52 10.50 20.48
N THR A 200 8.18 10.47 19.33
CA THR A 200 9.36 11.26 18.98
C THR A 200 9.23 11.74 17.55
N ASP A 201 9.88 12.84 17.17
CA ASP A 201 9.94 13.29 15.76
C ASP A 201 10.90 12.43 14.90
N GLU A 202 11.23 11.24 15.38
CA GLU A 202 12.07 10.26 14.69
C GLU A 202 11.21 9.26 13.92
N GLY A 203 11.83 8.46 13.09
CA GLY A 203 11.13 7.46 12.30
C GLY A 203 12.08 6.61 11.46
N TYR A 204 11.51 5.91 10.50
CA TYR A 204 12.26 5.09 9.56
C TYR A 204 11.58 5.02 8.20
N TRP A 205 12.36 4.73 7.18
CA TRP A 205 11.85 4.47 5.85
C TRP A 205 11.42 3.01 5.73
N GLN A 206 10.18 2.79 5.30
CA GLN A 206 9.59 1.48 5.11
C GLN A 206 9.13 1.33 3.66
N GLU A 207 9.42 0.19 3.05
CA GLU A 207 8.90 -0.13 1.72
C GLU A 207 7.38 -0.03 1.67
N THR A 208 6.85 0.49 0.56
CA THR A 208 5.44 0.80 0.38
C THR A 208 5.01 0.66 -1.07
N VAL A 209 3.71 0.78 -1.31
CA VAL A 209 3.12 0.87 -2.65
C VAL A 209 3.03 2.33 -3.09
N LEU A 210 3.16 2.58 -4.38
CA LEU A 210 2.89 3.89 -4.97
C LEU A 210 1.43 4.29 -4.75
N GLY A 211 1.20 5.54 -4.32
CA GLY A 211 -0.15 6.07 -4.15
C GLY A 211 -0.93 6.19 -5.47
N GLY A 212 -2.27 6.18 -5.37
CA GLY A 212 -3.15 6.32 -6.52
C GLY A 212 -3.40 5.03 -7.30
N LEU A 213 -2.83 3.89 -6.88
CA LEU A 213 -3.05 2.58 -7.50
C LEU A 213 -4.18 1.82 -6.81
N GLN A 214 -4.81 0.92 -7.57
CA GLN A 214 -5.72 -0.10 -7.03
C GLN A 214 -4.87 -1.17 -6.34
N ASN A 215 -5.07 -1.34 -5.04
CA ASN A 215 -4.25 -2.23 -4.23
C ASN A 215 -4.99 -3.49 -3.80
N ASP A 216 -6.31 -3.44 -3.74
CA ASP A 216 -7.16 -4.51 -3.23
C ASP A 216 -7.90 -5.20 -4.38
N PHE A 217 -8.28 -6.46 -4.17
CA PHE A 217 -9.19 -7.14 -5.07
C PHE A 217 -10.64 -6.66 -4.86
N ASP A 218 -11.44 -6.71 -5.92
CA ASP A 218 -12.90 -6.62 -5.81
C ASP A 218 -13.42 -7.97 -5.29
N THR A 219 -13.64 -8.06 -3.98
CA THR A 219 -14.02 -9.28 -3.27
C THR A 219 -15.31 -9.90 -3.80
N ALA A 220 -16.23 -9.08 -4.34
CA ALA A 220 -17.45 -9.55 -4.99
C ALA A 220 -17.20 -10.32 -6.29
N THR A 221 -15.98 -10.22 -6.86
CA THR A 221 -15.56 -10.96 -8.05
C THR A 221 -14.67 -12.17 -7.74
N MET A 222 -14.17 -12.24 -6.54
CA MET A 222 -13.27 -13.31 -6.07
C MET A 222 -14.06 -14.50 -5.54
N PRO A 223 -13.43 -15.69 -5.37
CA PRO A 223 -14.08 -16.83 -4.75
C PRO A 223 -14.68 -16.48 -3.39
N HIS A 224 -15.93 -16.84 -3.19
CA HIS A 224 -16.63 -16.64 -1.92
C HIS A 224 -16.37 -17.79 -0.94
N LEU A 225 -16.64 -17.53 0.33
CA LEU A 225 -16.45 -18.48 1.42
C LEU A 225 -17.80 -19.02 1.91
N LEU A 226 -17.85 -20.32 2.17
CA LEU A 226 -18.79 -20.90 3.09
C LEU A 226 -18.03 -21.33 4.34
N ALA A 227 -18.15 -20.56 5.41
CA ALA A 227 -17.51 -20.81 6.69
C ALA A 227 -18.45 -21.54 7.65
N ARG A 228 -17.96 -22.57 8.32
CA ARG A 228 -18.66 -23.18 9.43
C ARG A 228 -18.41 -22.35 10.69
N GLN A 229 -19.46 -21.89 11.33
CA GLN A 229 -19.39 -21.06 12.52
C GLN A 229 -19.28 -21.92 13.81
N ALA A 230 -18.83 -21.31 14.90
CA ALA A 230 -18.64 -22.01 16.19
C ALA A 230 -19.95 -22.50 16.83
N ASP A 231 -21.09 -21.93 16.44
CA ASP A 231 -22.43 -22.39 16.86
C ASP A 231 -22.95 -23.57 16.04
N GLY A 232 -22.20 -24.00 15.02
CA GLY A 232 -22.55 -25.08 14.10
C GLY A 232 -23.34 -24.64 12.88
N GLU A 233 -23.76 -23.39 12.78
CA GLU A 233 -24.37 -22.76 11.61
C GLU A 233 -23.33 -22.43 10.55
N PHE A 234 -23.77 -21.91 9.40
CA PHE A 234 -22.89 -21.57 8.28
C PHE A 234 -23.02 -20.10 7.90
N ARG A 235 -21.95 -19.56 7.32
CA ARG A 235 -21.91 -18.20 6.78
C ARG A 235 -21.36 -18.26 5.34
N PHE A 236 -22.18 -17.82 4.38
CA PHE A 236 -21.74 -17.62 2.99
C PHE A 236 -21.47 -16.13 2.76
N CYS A 237 -20.25 -15.77 2.42
CA CYS A 237 -19.80 -14.39 2.37
C CYS A 237 -18.60 -14.19 1.44
N GLU A 238 -18.23 -12.93 1.22
CA GLU A 238 -16.98 -12.54 0.59
C GLU A 238 -15.78 -12.88 1.49
N SER A 239 -14.59 -12.98 0.91
CA SER A 239 -13.32 -13.17 1.63
C SER A 239 -12.61 -11.83 1.75
N ASP A 240 -13.13 -10.96 2.59
CA ASP A 240 -12.80 -9.53 2.70
C ASP A 240 -12.07 -9.16 4.00
N GLY A 241 -11.87 -10.12 4.91
CA GLY A 241 -11.24 -9.90 6.21
C GLY A 241 -12.19 -9.31 7.25
N ASP A 242 -13.48 -9.21 6.95
CA ASP A 242 -14.46 -8.70 7.89
C ASP A 242 -14.51 -9.55 9.16
N THR A 243 -14.79 -8.88 10.27
CA THR A 243 -14.95 -9.51 11.58
C THR A 243 -16.42 -9.55 11.95
N TYR A 244 -16.88 -10.72 12.38
CA TYR A 244 -18.21 -10.88 12.95
C TYR A 244 -18.15 -11.43 14.37
N THR A 245 -19.09 -11.02 15.21
CA THR A 245 -19.15 -11.46 16.61
C THR A 245 -20.19 -12.54 16.77
N LEU A 246 -19.82 -13.66 17.39
CA LEU A 246 -20.72 -14.75 17.74
C LEU A 246 -20.56 -15.09 19.22
N SER A 247 -21.64 -15.00 19.99
CA SER A 247 -21.66 -15.27 21.43
C SER A 247 -20.59 -14.49 22.23
N GLY A 248 -20.27 -13.25 21.79
CA GLY A 248 -19.28 -12.39 22.43
C GLY A 248 -17.82 -12.66 22.02
N THR A 249 -17.60 -13.57 21.06
CA THR A 249 -16.27 -13.84 20.49
C THR A 249 -16.21 -13.31 19.08
N ASP A 250 -15.13 -12.61 18.74
CA ASP A 250 -14.89 -12.08 17.41
C ASP A 250 -14.16 -13.11 16.53
N TYR A 251 -14.65 -13.27 15.31
CA TYR A 251 -14.09 -14.13 14.28
C TYR A 251 -13.78 -13.30 13.04
N THR A 252 -12.54 -13.33 12.57
CA THR A 252 -12.12 -12.62 11.37
C THR A 252 -12.08 -13.60 10.19
N LEU A 253 -12.71 -13.22 9.09
CA LEU A 253 -12.70 -13.96 7.84
C LEU A 253 -11.32 -13.91 7.18
N PRO A 254 -10.95 -14.90 6.37
CA PRO A 254 -9.80 -14.81 5.48
C PRO A 254 -9.89 -13.57 4.58
N LEU A 255 -8.74 -12.99 4.24
CA LEU A 255 -8.63 -11.84 3.35
C LEU A 255 -7.74 -12.17 2.16
N TYR A 256 -8.18 -11.80 0.96
CA TYR A 256 -7.30 -11.75 -0.19
C TYR A 256 -6.35 -10.57 -0.03
N GLY A 257 -5.04 -10.86 0.08
CA GLY A 257 -4.03 -9.85 0.42
C GLY A 257 -3.91 -8.74 -0.61
N SER A 258 -3.80 -7.50 -0.13
CA SER A 258 -3.57 -6.30 -0.93
C SER A 258 -2.16 -6.23 -1.51
N ARG A 259 -1.94 -5.40 -2.53
CA ARG A 259 -0.61 -4.96 -2.93
C ARG A 259 0.02 -4.16 -1.79
N THR A 260 1.21 -4.52 -1.36
CA THR A 260 1.88 -3.88 -0.22
C THR A 260 3.14 -3.12 -0.60
N VAL A 261 3.64 -3.34 -1.82
CA VAL A 261 4.90 -2.75 -2.31
C VAL A 261 4.84 -2.48 -3.81
N GLY A 262 5.71 -1.60 -4.28
CA GLY A 262 5.95 -1.34 -5.69
C GLY A 262 4.83 -0.59 -6.41
N ASP A 263 4.79 -0.78 -7.70
CA ASP A 263 3.80 -0.22 -8.63
C ASP A 263 3.30 -1.27 -9.64
N THR A 264 2.69 -0.85 -10.73
CA THR A 264 2.19 -1.77 -11.77
C THR A 264 3.30 -2.44 -12.61
N VAL A 265 4.54 -1.96 -12.52
CA VAL A 265 5.71 -2.51 -13.22
C VAL A 265 6.50 -3.43 -12.31
N SER A 266 6.90 -2.94 -11.14
CA SER A 266 7.73 -3.69 -10.16
C SER A 266 6.94 -4.72 -9.37
N ALA A 267 5.62 -4.51 -9.19
CA ALA A 267 4.69 -5.44 -8.54
C ALA A 267 3.38 -5.51 -9.34
N PRO A 268 3.38 -6.13 -10.53
CA PRO A 268 2.20 -6.20 -11.39
C PRO A 268 1.05 -6.95 -10.72
N GLU A 269 -0.15 -6.73 -11.23
CA GLU A 269 -1.33 -7.47 -10.79
C GLU A 269 -1.17 -8.97 -11.07
N PRO A 270 -1.74 -9.84 -10.22
CA PRO A 270 -1.76 -11.27 -10.48
C PRO A 270 -2.40 -11.58 -11.83
N SER A 271 -1.85 -12.55 -12.56
CA SER A 271 -2.29 -12.89 -13.93
C SER A 271 -3.72 -13.39 -14.06
N PHE A 272 -4.39 -13.68 -12.96
CA PHE A 272 -5.82 -14.04 -12.98
C PHE A 272 -6.75 -12.81 -13.02
N ILE A 273 -6.26 -11.60 -12.75
CA ILE A 273 -7.07 -10.38 -12.87
C ILE A 273 -7.50 -10.15 -14.32
N GLY A 274 -8.77 -9.84 -14.52
CA GLY A 274 -9.38 -9.76 -15.85
C GLY A 274 -9.70 -11.12 -16.48
N GLN A 275 -9.44 -12.22 -15.78
CA GLN A 275 -9.73 -13.58 -16.23
C GLN A 275 -10.84 -14.23 -15.41
N LYS A 276 -11.39 -15.32 -15.92
CA LYS A 276 -12.27 -16.21 -15.17
C LYS A 276 -11.43 -17.30 -14.51
N ILE A 277 -11.67 -17.56 -13.22
CA ILE A 277 -11.02 -18.69 -12.54
C ILE A 277 -11.76 -19.95 -12.97
N SER A 278 -11.06 -20.86 -13.64
CA SER A 278 -11.62 -22.09 -14.18
C SER A 278 -11.58 -23.27 -13.20
N ASP A 279 -10.63 -23.23 -12.26
CA ASP A 279 -10.45 -24.29 -11.27
C ASP A 279 -9.76 -23.76 -10.03
N ILE A 280 -9.94 -24.47 -8.88
CA ILE A 280 -9.36 -24.15 -7.59
C ILE A 280 -8.77 -25.40 -6.97
N PHE A 281 -7.59 -25.31 -6.38
CA PHE A 281 -6.91 -26.43 -5.76
C PHE A 281 -6.14 -26.01 -4.51
N PHE A 282 -5.77 -26.99 -3.70
CA PHE A 282 -4.92 -26.79 -2.53
C PHE A 282 -3.70 -27.68 -2.61
N HIS A 283 -2.52 -27.11 -2.50
CA HIS A 283 -1.27 -27.83 -2.56
C HIS A 283 -0.22 -27.24 -1.62
N ARG A 284 0.37 -28.08 -0.77
CA ARG A 284 1.43 -27.70 0.15
C ARG A 284 1.12 -26.44 0.96
N ASN A 285 -0.04 -26.40 1.58
CA ASN A 285 -0.53 -25.28 2.39
C ASN A 285 -0.72 -23.96 1.60
N ARG A 286 -1.05 -24.06 0.32
CA ARG A 286 -1.33 -22.92 -0.56
C ARG A 286 -2.60 -23.14 -1.33
N LEU A 287 -3.45 -22.12 -1.34
CA LEU A 287 -4.61 -22.08 -2.23
C LEU A 287 -4.12 -21.71 -3.64
N GLY A 288 -4.59 -22.41 -4.65
CA GLY A 288 -4.21 -22.15 -6.04
C GLY A 288 -5.42 -21.97 -6.94
N PHE A 289 -5.27 -21.10 -7.93
CA PHE A 289 -6.24 -20.82 -8.98
C PHE A 289 -5.66 -21.18 -10.34
N ILE A 290 -6.50 -21.72 -11.21
CA ILE A 290 -6.23 -21.86 -12.64
C ILE A 290 -7.08 -20.82 -13.36
N ALA A 291 -6.44 -19.90 -14.10
CA ALA A 291 -7.12 -18.85 -14.83
C ALA A 291 -6.40 -18.61 -16.17
N GLY A 292 -7.12 -18.78 -17.29
CA GLY A 292 -6.52 -18.77 -18.61
C GLY A 292 -5.42 -19.82 -18.73
N GLU A 293 -4.20 -19.37 -19.08
CA GLU A 293 -3.00 -20.22 -19.19
C GLU A 293 -2.12 -20.20 -17.92
N SER A 294 -2.60 -19.58 -16.84
CA SER A 294 -1.82 -19.34 -15.64
C SER A 294 -2.28 -20.20 -14.47
N VAL A 295 -1.31 -20.62 -13.67
CA VAL A 295 -1.53 -21.21 -12.34
C VAL A 295 -0.96 -20.25 -11.31
N VAL A 296 -1.80 -19.73 -10.44
CA VAL A 296 -1.40 -18.76 -9.40
C VAL A 296 -1.64 -19.38 -8.03
N MET A 297 -0.67 -19.28 -7.14
CA MET A 297 -0.75 -19.85 -5.79
C MET A 297 -0.60 -18.76 -4.74
N SER A 298 -1.35 -18.88 -3.64
CA SER A 298 -1.17 -18.01 -2.47
C SER A 298 0.20 -18.17 -1.82
N ARG A 299 0.52 -17.28 -0.90
CA ARG A 299 1.60 -17.55 0.08
C ARG A 299 1.24 -18.83 0.86
N ALA A 300 2.25 -19.49 1.42
CA ALA A 300 2.00 -20.54 2.39
C ALA A 300 1.45 -19.88 3.68
N GLY A 301 0.29 -20.34 4.14
CA GLY A 301 -0.36 -19.91 5.37
C GLY A 301 -0.15 -20.92 6.48
#